data_b411415feb7804b27ce765786c03cec8
#
_entry.id   b411415feb7804b27ce765786c03cec8
#
_cell.length_a   1.000
_cell.length_b   1.000
_cell.length_c   1.000
_cell.angle_alpha   90.00
_cell.angle_beta   90.00
_cell.angle_gamma   90.00
#
_symmetry.space_group_name_H-M   'P 1'
#
loop_
_entity.id
_entity.type
_entity.pdbx_description
1 polymer ?
#
loop_
_entity_poly.entity_id
_entity_poly.type
_entity_poly.pdbx_seq_one_letter_code
_entity_poly.pdbx_strand_id
1 'polypeptide(L)'
;MKRFLLFIAAISLTFGLLRAQTPGQAGGDAAVMPGSDRASVDTTRFVPDESIAFAQYDTLTLEMDLYFPTDDAEQHRCIIYTYGGGFIDNNQRHIETRALCRRLADDGFVVVATNYRLGLRGVQFKGPASMVKPLEEAIRMATEDVMKVTRYVLDYASELTVDPAQVILIGSSAGAITSLQCDFERCNATDLAQQYLPDGFRYAGVIAFSGAIFSRRGLDYRYDTPAPTFFLHGTADRLVPYRQIKLFNIGFFGSDRVARRFKKEHYTHKILRFTDEGHTVAARYFTNYSDVLWFIDNVISTGRHYEIDETFYDPERPRSPWDNADPNSLYK
;
A
#
# COMPACT_ATOMS: atom_id res chain seq x y z
N MET A 1 22.84 12.37 15.31
CA MET A 1 22.10 13.44 16.01
C MET A 1 21.93 14.69 15.15
N LYS A 2 22.98 15.40 14.73
CA LYS A 2 22.84 16.66 13.96
C LYS A 2 22.04 16.54 12.64
N ARG A 3 22.12 15.44 11.88
CA ARG A 3 21.37 15.27 10.61
C ARG A 3 19.88 14.91 10.83
N PHE A 4 19.56 14.28 11.93
CA PHE A 4 18.16 14.01 12.31
C PHE A 4 17.51 15.28 12.90
N LEU A 5 18.26 16.05 13.68
CA LEU A 5 17.86 17.36 14.20
C LEU A 5 17.75 18.42 13.10
N LEU A 6 18.58 18.36 12.04
CA LEU A 6 18.48 19.25 10.89
C LEU A 6 17.26 18.93 9.99
N PHE A 7 16.84 17.69 9.90
CA PHE A 7 15.57 17.32 9.25
C PHE A 7 14.37 17.79 10.09
N ILE A 8 14.45 17.70 11.41
CA ILE A 8 13.50 18.29 12.36
C ILE A 8 13.48 19.83 12.27
N ALA A 9 14.63 20.48 12.09
CA ALA A 9 14.75 21.95 12.01
C ALA A 9 14.30 22.50 10.63
N ALA A 10 14.45 21.75 9.53
CA ALA A 10 13.97 22.18 8.21
C ALA A 10 12.43 22.23 8.13
N ILE A 11 11.73 21.47 8.99
CA ILE A 11 10.27 21.50 9.11
C ILE A 11 9.82 22.70 10.00
N SER A 12 10.71 23.23 10.85
CA SER A 12 10.35 24.29 11.82
C SER A 12 10.54 25.73 11.30
N LEU A 13 11.10 25.95 10.11
CA LEU A 13 11.49 27.29 9.63
C LEU A 13 10.52 27.94 8.63
N THR A 14 9.34 27.38 8.39
CA THR A 14 8.29 27.98 7.54
C THR A 14 7.01 28.37 8.28
N PHE A 15 7.05 28.55 9.60
CA PHE A 15 5.94 29.15 10.35
C PHE A 15 6.06 30.67 10.38
N GLY A 16 5.51 31.31 9.35
CA GLY A 16 5.34 32.75 9.27
C GLY A 16 4.06 33.11 8.51
N LEU A 17 2.99 33.39 9.26
CA LEU A 17 1.85 34.22 8.89
C LEU A 17 1.06 33.88 7.60
N LEU A 18 -0.04 33.13 7.74
CA LEU A 18 -1.25 33.40 6.97
C LEU A 18 -2.51 33.22 7.85
N ARG A 19 -3.33 34.28 7.83
CA ARG A 19 -4.54 34.47 8.62
C ARG A 19 -5.66 33.50 8.18
N ALA A 20 -6.45 33.08 9.15
CA ALA A 20 -7.65 32.25 8.99
C ALA A 20 -8.61 32.74 7.89
N GLN A 21 -9.00 31.84 7.01
CA GLN A 21 -10.27 31.89 6.29
C GLN A 21 -11.05 30.59 6.62
N THR A 22 -12.34 30.80 6.87
CA THR A 22 -13.35 29.79 7.24
C THR A 22 -13.43 28.59 6.30
N PRO A 23 -13.74 27.37 6.78
CA PRO A 23 -13.79 26.17 5.95
C PRO A 23 -15.05 26.16 5.09
N GLY A 24 -14.86 26.40 3.80
CA GLY A 24 -15.79 25.99 2.75
C GLY A 24 -15.47 24.54 2.37
N GLN A 25 -16.51 23.78 2.15
CA GLN A 25 -16.46 22.37 1.72
C GLN A 25 -15.44 22.15 0.60
N ALA A 26 -14.32 21.52 0.90
CA ALA A 26 -13.40 21.02 -0.11
C ALA A 26 -13.77 19.57 -0.40
N GLY A 27 -14.65 19.37 -1.37
CA GLY A 27 -14.71 18.11 -2.11
C GLY A 27 -13.36 17.98 -2.85
N GLY A 28 -12.57 16.96 -2.50
CA GLY A 28 -11.33 16.68 -3.18
C GLY A 28 -11.58 16.28 -4.63
N ASP A 29 -11.25 17.17 -5.55
CA ASP A 29 -11.20 16.85 -6.97
C ASP A 29 -10.06 15.85 -7.22
N ALA A 30 -10.45 14.60 -7.44
CA ALA A 30 -9.56 13.58 -7.99
C ALA A 30 -9.05 14.06 -9.35
N ALA A 31 -7.78 13.83 -9.64
CA ALA A 31 -7.15 14.14 -10.90
C ALA A 31 -7.93 13.52 -12.07
N VAL A 32 -8.72 14.34 -12.75
CA VAL A 32 -9.50 13.96 -13.93
C VAL A 32 -8.54 13.76 -15.09
N MET A 33 -8.59 12.59 -15.71
CA MET A 33 -7.96 12.30 -16.99
C MET A 33 -8.33 13.36 -18.03
N PRO A 34 -7.39 13.97 -18.77
CA PRO A 34 -7.72 14.92 -19.81
C PRO A 34 -8.33 14.21 -21.02
N GLY A 35 -9.57 14.54 -21.34
CA GLY A 35 -10.18 14.26 -22.63
C GLY A 35 -11.10 13.04 -22.69
N SER A 36 -12.17 13.02 -21.90
CA SER A 36 -13.37 12.28 -22.28
C SER A 36 -14.60 13.14 -21.96
N ASP A 37 -15.52 13.22 -22.89
CA ASP A 37 -16.86 13.71 -22.64
C ASP A 37 -17.38 13.12 -21.33
N ARG A 38 -17.93 13.96 -20.45
CA ARG A 38 -18.62 13.54 -19.23
C ARG A 38 -19.93 12.81 -19.57
N ALA A 39 -19.83 11.68 -20.26
CA ALA A 39 -20.86 10.67 -20.17
C ALA A 39 -20.87 10.20 -18.73
N SER A 40 -22.00 10.18 -18.07
CA SER A 40 -22.15 9.67 -16.72
C SER A 40 -21.59 8.24 -16.66
N VAL A 41 -20.43 8.07 -16.05
CA VAL A 41 -19.84 6.75 -15.87
C VAL A 41 -20.84 5.95 -15.03
N ASP A 42 -21.35 4.86 -15.60
CA ASP A 42 -22.22 3.95 -14.85
C ASP A 42 -21.39 3.28 -13.74
N THR A 43 -21.47 3.84 -12.55
CA THR A 43 -20.74 3.37 -11.38
C THR A 43 -21.34 2.09 -10.80
N THR A 44 -22.54 1.67 -11.24
CA THR A 44 -23.19 0.44 -10.74
C THR A 44 -22.43 -0.82 -11.15
N ARG A 45 -21.73 -0.80 -12.27
CA ARG A 45 -20.86 -1.90 -12.74
C ARG A 45 -19.64 -2.20 -11.85
N PHE A 46 -19.29 -1.30 -10.93
CA PHE A 46 -18.14 -1.45 -10.03
C PHE A 46 -18.55 -1.80 -8.59
N VAL A 47 -19.82 -2.15 -8.38
CA VAL A 47 -20.28 -2.59 -7.07
C VAL A 47 -19.65 -3.95 -6.75
N PRO A 48 -19.21 -4.20 -5.50
CA PRO A 48 -18.75 -5.52 -5.09
C PRO A 48 -19.88 -6.56 -5.20
N ASP A 49 -19.50 -7.80 -5.40
CA ASP A 49 -20.44 -8.92 -5.43
C ASP A 49 -20.95 -9.23 -4.01
N GLU A 50 -20.06 -9.09 -3.01
CA GLU A 50 -20.38 -9.25 -1.59
C GLU A 50 -19.64 -8.21 -0.73
N SER A 51 -20.19 -7.92 0.45
CA SER A 51 -19.51 -7.15 1.50
C SER A 51 -19.64 -7.88 2.82
N ILE A 52 -18.52 -8.15 3.48
CA ILE A 52 -18.44 -8.98 4.69
C ILE A 52 -17.80 -8.18 5.83
N ALA A 53 -18.45 -8.17 7.00
CA ALA A 53 -17.84 -7.67 8.23
C ALA A 53 -16.86 -8.73 8.78
N PHE A 54 -15.58 -8.40 8.88
CA PHE A 54 -14.54 -9.31 9.35
C PHE A 54 -13.99 -8.97 10.74
N ALA A 55 -14.23 -7.77 11.23
CA ALA A 55 -13.81 -7.36 12.57
C ALA A 55 -14.76 -6.30 13.17
N GLN A 56 -14.92 -6.34 14.49
CA GLN A 56 -15.70 -5.38 15.26
C GLN A 56 -14.86 -4.81 16.40
N TYR A 57 -14.79 -3.48 16.51
CA TYR A 57 -14.10 -2.74 17.57
C TYR A 57 -15.04 -1.66 18.13
N ASP A 58 -15.59 -1.88 19.30
CA ASP A 58 -16.58 -1.01 19.92
C ASP A 58 -17.67 -0.54 18.93
N THR A 59 -17.55 0.67 18.42
CA THR A 59 -18.48 1.27 17.44
C THR A 59 -18.02 1.15 15.99
N LEU A 60 -16.81 0.60 15.74
CA LEU A 60 -16.23 0.47 14.40
C LEU A 60 -16.36 -0.95 13.88
N THR A 61 -17.11 -1.14 12.82
CA THR A 61 -17.13 -2.38 12.02
C THR A 61 -16.19 -2.24 10.85
N LEU A 62 -15.25 -3.17 10.70
CA LEU A 62 -14.42 -3.28 9.52
C LEU A 62 -15.03 -4.28 8.54
N GLU A 63 -15.17 -3.84 7.30
CA GLU A 63 -15.73 -4.62 6.21
C GLU A 63 -14.70 -4.83 5.12
N MET A 64 -14.85 -5.92 4.38
CA MET A 64 -14.17 -6.16 3.12
C MET A 64 -15.19 -6.35 2.01
N ASP A 65 -14.88 -5.84 0.83
CA ASP A 65 -15.69 -5.98 -0.37
C ASP A 65 -15.07 -7.04 -1.28
N LEU A 66 -15.85 -8.02 -1.71
CA LEU A 66 -15.44 -9.14 -2.55
C LEU A 66 -15.86 -8.92 -4.00
N TYR A 67 -14.96 -9.25 -4.91
CA TYR A 67 -15.21 -9.24 -6.36
C TYR A 67 -14.76 -10.57 -6.92
N PHE A 68 -15.67 -11.27 -7.58
CA PHE A 68 -15.41 -12.58 -8.14
C PHE A 68 -15.21 -12.50 -9.66
N PRO A 69 -14.34 -13.35 -10.22
CA PRO A 69 -14.27 -13.55 -11.66
C PRO A 69 -15.54 -14.20 -12.18
N THR A 70 -15.75 -14.09 -13.49
CA THR A 70 -16.94 -14.66 -14.16
C THR A 70 -16.66 -15.95 -14.90
N ASP A 71 -15.43 -16.46 -14.85
CA ASP A 71 -15.05 -17.73 -15.43
C ASP A 71 -15.40 -18.90 -14.49
N ASP A 72 -15.34 -20.13 -15.01
CA ASP A 72 -15.73 -21.35 -14.32
C ASP A 72 -14.52 -22.12 -13.72
N ALA A 73 -13.39 -21.45 -13.44
CA ALA A 73 -12.24 -22.13 -12.85
C ALA A 73 -12.55 -22.59 -11.41
N GLU A 74 -12.07 -23.78 -11.04
CA GLU A 74 -12.30 -24.34 -9.70
C GLU A 74 -11.60 -23.52 -8.60
N GLN A 75 -10.46 -22.91 -8.92
CA GLN A 75 -9.70 -22.07 -7.99
C GLN A 75 -9.06 -20.89 -8.72
N HIS A 76 -8.97 -19.77 -8.03
CA HIS A 76 -8.42 -18.52 -8.54
C HIS A 76 -7.28 -18.02 -7.64
N ARG A 77 -6.38 -17.24 -8.23
CA ARG A 77 -5.44 -16.41 -7.48
C ARG A 77 -6.23 -15.33 -6.73
N CYS A 78 -5.84 -15.06 -5.49
CA CYS A 78 -6.51 -14.04 -4.68
C CYS A 78 -5.65 -12.78 -4.56
N ILE A 79 -6.27 -11.62 -4.75
CA ILE A 79 -5.64 -10.31 -4.50
C ILE A 79 -6.32 -9.67 -3.30
N ILE A 80 -5.57 -9.40 -2.23
CA ILE A 80 -6.01 -8.54 -1.14
C ILE A 80 -5.50 -7.12 -1.44
N TYR A 81 -6.43 -6.24 -1.80
CA TYR A 81 -6.13 -4.85 -2.11
C TYR A 81 -6.33 -3.94 -0.89
N THR A 82 -5.30 -3.17 -0.55
CA THR A 82 -5.32 -2.20 0.56
C THR A 82 -5.11 -0.79 0.01
N TYR A 83 -6.11 0.07 0.20
CA TYR A 83 -6.10 1.46 -0.30
C TYR A 83 -5.13 2.37 0.47
N GLY A 84 -4.78 3.51 -0.14
CA GLY A 84 -4.03 4.60 0.49
C GLY A 84 -4.91 5.51 1.35
N GLY A 85 -4.33 6.61 1.86
CA GLY A 85 -5.05 7.62 2.64
C GLY A 85 -4.36 7.99 3.95
N GLY A 86 -3.05 7.72 4.08
CA GLY A 86 -2.20 8.18 5.18
C GLY A 86 -2.60 7.66 6.56
N PHE A 87 -3.38 6.60 6.66
CA PHE A 87 -3.99 6.08 7.90
C PHE A 87 -4.95 7.07 8.58
N ILE A 88 -5.41 8.10 7.84
CA ILE A 88 -6.29 9.16 8.35
C ILE A 88 -7.68 9.04 7.79
N ASP A 89 -7.79 8.83 6.47
CA ASP A 89 -9.04 8.85 5.73
C ASP A 89 -9.00 7.89 4.53
N ASN A 90 -10.13 7.83 3.81
CA ASN A 90 -10.39 6.95 2.68
C ASN A 90 -11.08 5.64 3.11
N ASN A 91 -11.50 4.86 2.14
CA ASN A 91 -12.12 3.55 2.33
C ASN A 91 -12.04 2.72 1.04
N GLN A 92 -12.32 1.43 1.14
CA GLN A 92 -12.31 0.49 0.03
C GLN A 92 -13.37 0.78 -1.04
N ARG A 93 -14.35 1.64 -0.75
CA ARG A 93 -15.50 1.96 -1.63
C ARG A 93 -15.28 3.21 -2.50
N HIS A 94 -14.06 3.77 -2.48
CA HIS A 94 -13.71 4.84 -3.42
C HIS A 94 -13.84 4.34 -4.87
N ILE A 95 -14.38 5.19 -5.76
CA ILE A 95 -14.73 4.77 -7.13
C ILE A 95 -13.55 4.16 -7.91
N GLU A 96 -12.36 4.71 -7.75
CA GLU A 96 -11.16 4.19 -8.41
C GLU A 96 -10.73 2.82 -7.84
N THR A 97 -10.87 2.62 -6.53
CA THR A 97 -10.62 1.33 -5.88
C THR A 97 -11.59 0.27 -6.43
N ARG A 98 -12.88 0.58 -6.48
CA ARG A 98 -13.90 -0.32 -7.02
C ARG A 98 -13.64 -0.67 -8.48
N ALA A 99 -13.29 0.33 -9.30
CA ALA A 99 -12.98 0.14 -10.71
C ALA A 99 -11.74 -0.76 -10.91
N LEU A 100 -10.70 -0.56 -10.09
CA LEU A 100 -9.51 -1.42 -10.11
C LEU A 100 -9.85 -2.85 -9.70
N CYS A 101 -10.59 -3.03 -8.59
CA CYS A 101 -10.95 -4.35 -8.08
C CYS A 101 -11.82 -5.12 -9.08
N ARG A 102 -12.82 -4.46 -9.70
CA ARG A 102 -13.63 -5.09 -10.74
C ARG A 102 -12.79 -5.50 -11.95
N ARG A 103 -11.88 -4.63 -12.41
CA ARG A 103 -10.99 -4.95 -13.52
C ARG A 103 -10.09 -6.16 -13.21
N LEU A 104 -9.54 -6.26 -12.01
CA LEU A 104 -8.76 -7.42 -11.60
C LEU A 104 -9.62 -8.68 -11.54
N ALA A 105 -10.88 -8.57 -11.09
CA ALA A 105 -11.81 -9.70 -11.10
C ALA A 105 -12.17 -10.13 -12.54
N ASP A 106 -12.38 -9.18 -13.44
CA ASP A 106 -12.61 -9.45 -14.86
C ASP A 106 -11.38 -10.15 -15.54
N ASP A 107 -10.18 -9.96 -14.98
CA ASP A 107 -8.95 -10.65 -15.41
C ASP A 107 -8.69 -11.98 -14.66
N GLY A 108 -9.69 -12.53 -13.95
CA GLY A 108 -9.66 -13.89 -13.40
C GLY A 108 -9.11 -13.98 -11.96
N PHE A 109 -9.12 -12.89 -11.18
CA PHE A 109 -8.75 -12.91 -9.77
C PHE A 109 -9.97 -12.86 -8.86
N VAL A 110 -9.95 -13.57 -7.75
CA VAL A 110 -10.79 -13.20 -6.60
C VAL A 110 -10.13 -12.00 -5.93
N VAL A 111 -10.86 -10.88 -5.81
CA VAL A 111 -10.32 -9.64 -5.24
C VAL A 111 -11.03 -9.28 -3.95
N VAL A 112 -10.25 -9.05 -2.90
CA VAL A 112 -10.71 -8.64 -1.58
C VAL A 112 -10.22 -7.21 -1.34
N ALA A 113 -11.11 -6.22 -1.47
CA ALA A 113 -10.82 -4.84 -1.12
C ALA A 113 -11.10 -4.64 0.38
N THR A 114 -10.05 -4.53 1.19
CA THR A 114 -10.20 -4.49 2.63
C THR A 114 -10.24 -3.08 3.20
N ASN A 115 -11.10 -2.87 4.21
CA ASN A 115 -10.99 -1.74 5.12
C ASN A 115 -9.95 -2.03 6.21
N TYR A 116 -9.48 -1.02 6.90
CA TYR A 116 -8.57 -1.14 8.04
C TYR A 116 -8.72 0.05 8.99
N ARG A 117 -8.29 -0.10 10.24
CA ARG A 117 -8.35 0.98 11.25
C ARG A 117 -7.46 2.15 10.84
N LEU A 118 -8.04 3.34 10.80
CA LEU A 118 -7.36 4.59 10.46
C LEU A 118 -6.73 5.19 11.73
N GLY A 119 -5.61 4.64 12.15
CA GLY A 119 -4.97 4.92 13.44
C GLY A 119 -4.44 6.34 13.62
N LEU A 120 -4.39 7.15 12.55
CA LEU A 120 -4.01 8.56 12.61
C LEU A 120 -5.20 9.51 12.48
N ARG A 121 -6.43 9.00 12.31
CA ARG A 121 -7.62 9.86 12.24
C ARG A 121 -7.81 10.65 13.53
N GLY A 122 -7.84 11.98 13.42
CA GLY A 122 -7.99 12.89 14.55
C GLY A 122 -6.75 13.05 15.46
N VAL A 123 -5.63 12.43 15.11
CA VAL A 123 -4.38 12.59 15.85
C VAL A 123 -3.72 13.92 15.47
N GLN A 124 -3.41 14.74 16.48
CA GLN A 124 -2.68 15.98 16.30
C GLN A 124 -1.19 15.81 16.66
N PHE A 125 -0.31 16.32 15.80
CA PHE A 125 1.13 16.25 15.99
C PHE A 125 1.71 17.59 16.47
N LYS A 126 2.52 17.54 17.53
CA LYS A 126 3.26 18.71 18.06
C LYS A 126 4.62 18.89 17.37
N GLY A 127 4.92 18.06 16.38
CA GLY A 127 6.17 18.04 15.62
C GLY A 127 6.56 16.62 15.19
N PRO A 128 7.59 16.46 14.34
CA PRO A 128 7.95 15.17 13.72
C PRO A 128 8.26 14.06 14.72
N ALA A 129 8.89 14.37 15.84
CA ALA A 129 9.19 13.39 16.88
C ALA A 129 7.92 12.79 17.52
N SER A 130 6.84 13.58 17.61
CA SER A 130 5.56 13.12 18.16
C SER A 130 4.78 12.21 17.20
N MET A 131 5.16 12.19 15.92
CA MET A 131 4.52 11.35 14.89
C MET A 131 4.98 9.89 14.94
N VAL A 132 6.20 9.60 15.39
CA VAL A 132 6.81 8.26 15.25
C VAL A 132 5.97 7.17 15.91
N LYS A 133 5.59 7.36 17.19
CA LYS A 133 4.80 6.34 17.92
C LYS A 133 3.38 6.18 17.39
N PRO A 134 2.61 7.25 17.12
CA PRO A 134 1.30 7.11 16.48
C PRO A 134 1.35 6.46 15.10
N LEU A 135 2.34 6.79 14.26
CA LEU A 135 2.50 6.18 12.93
C LEU A 135 2.83 4.69 13.05
N GLU A 136 3.74 4.31 13.94
CA GLU A 136 4.05 2.90 14.22
C GLU A 136 2.80 2.12 14.63
N GLU A 137 1.99 2.69 15.52
CA GLU A 137 0.76 2.06 16.00
C GLU A 137 -0.29 1.98 14.88
N ALA A 138 -0.43 3.00 14.04
CA ALA A 138 -1.33 2.98 12.89
C ALA A 138 -0.92 1.90 11.87
N ILE A 139 0.39 1.76 11.60
CA ILE A 139 0.91 0.68 10.74
C ILE A 139 0.61 -0.67 11.36
N ARG A 140 0.87 -0.86 12.67
CA ARG A 140 0.59 -2.12 13.38
C ARG A 140 -0.89 -2.49 13.30
N MET A 141 -1.79 -1.53 13.55
CA MET A 141 -3.25 -1.75 13.48
C MET A 141 -3.69 -2.15 12.08
N ALA A 142 -3.25 -1.44 11.05
CA ALA A 142 -3.61 -1.77 9.67
C ALA A 142 -3.03 -3.13 9.24
N THR A 143 -1.80 -3.45 9.65
CA THR A 143 -1.17 -4.76 9.40
C THR A 143 -1.96 -5.89 10.06
N GLU A 144 -2.38 -5.70 11.32
CA GLU A 144 -3.25 -6.65 12.03
C GLU A 144 -4.56 -6.88 11.28
N ASP A 145 -5.20 -5.81 10.81
CA ASP A 145 -6.48 -5.90 10.12
C ASP A 145 -6.35 -6.63 8.77
N VAL A 146 -5.28 -6.37 8.00
CA VAL A 146 -5.01 -7.11 6.73
C VAL A 146 -4.65 -8.56 6.99
N MET A 147 -3.94 -8.88 8.08
CA MET A 147 -3.67 -10.28 8.45
C MET A 147 -4.94 -11.02 8.87
N LYS A 148 -5.91 -10.35 9.51
CA LYS A 148 -7.25 -10.94 9.80
C LYS A 148 -7.99 -11.25 8.50
N VAL A 149 -7.97 -10.37 7.52
CA VAL A 149 -8.53 -10.62 6.18
C VAL A 149 -7.82 -11.77 5.50
N THR A 150 -6.48 -11.81 5.57
CA THR A 150 -5.71 -12.95 5.05
C THR A 150 -6.16 -14.26 5.70
N ARG A 151 -6.30 -14.27 7.02
CA ARG A 151 -6.79 -15.44 7.76
C ARG A 151 -8.18 -15.85 7.30
N TYR A 152 -9.10 -14.90 7.15
CA TYR A 152 -10.45 -15.16 6.65
C TYR A 152 -10.41 -15.81 5.24
N VAL A 153 -9.62 -15.24 4.32
CA VAL A 153 -9.46 -15.78 2.96
C VAL A 153 -8.94 -17.22 3.00
N LEU A 154 -8.01 -17.54 3.89
CA LEU A 154 -7.46 -18.89 4.03
C LEU A 154 -8.48 -19.87 4.65
N ASP A 155 -9.21 -19.44 5.67
CA ASP A 155 -10.21 -20.28 6.35
C ASP A 155 -11.42 -20.61 5.45
N TYR A 156 -11.77 -19.71 4.52
CA TYR A 156 -12.88 -19.83 3.57
C TYR A 156 -12.41 -20.00 2.11
N ALA A 157 -11.19 -20.50 1.90
CA ALA A 157 -10.59 -20.55 0.57
C ALA A 157 -11.43 -21.37 -0.43
N SER A 158 -12.05 -22.47 0.03
CA SER A 158 -12.92 -23.31 -0.79
C SER A 158 -14.20 -22.59 -1.21
N GLU A 159 -14.88 -21.93 -0.27
CA GLU A 159 -16.10 -21.17 -0.51
C GLU A 159 -15.87 -19.96 -1.41
N LEU A 160 -14.69 -19.33 -1.26
CA LEU A 160 -14.26 -18.20 -2.07
C LEU A 160 -13.62 -18.62 -3.41
N THR A 161 -13.52 -19.90 -3.69
CA THR A 161 -12.80 -20.44 -4.88
C THR A 161 -11.36 -19.95 -5.00
N VAL A 162 -10.67 -19.78 -3.87
CA VAL A 162 -9.29 -19.25 -3.80
C VAL A 162 -8.29 -20.39 -3.65
N ASP A 163 -7.19 -20.33 -4.43
CA ASP A 163 -5.99 -21.11 -4.13
C ASP A 163 -5.24 -20.47 -2.94
N PRO A 164 -5.20 -21.11 -1.75
CA PRO A 164 -4.57 -20.54 -0.57
C PRO A 164 -3.05 -20.31 -0.72
N ALA A 165 -2.41 -20.97 -1.70
CA ALA A 165 -1.01 -20.74 -2.02
C ALA A 165 -0.79 -19.52 -2.93
N GLN A 166 -1.85 -18.92 -3.47
CA GLN A 166 -1.79 -17.83 -4.46
C GLN A 166 -2.43 -16.54 -3.92
N VAL A 167 -2.16 -16.20 -2.66
CA VAL A 167 -2.61 -14.95 -2.05
C VAL A 167 -1.58 -13.85 -2.29
N ILE A 168 -1.96 -12.79 -3.01
CA ILE A 168 -1.13 -11.66 -3.41
C ILE A 168 -1.61 -10.40 -2.68
N LEU A 169 -0.69 -9.63 -2.13
CA LEU A 169 -0.99 -8.32 -1.55
C LEU A 169 -0.71 -7.22 -2.57
N ILE A 170 -1.68 -6.33 -2.79
CA ILE A 170 -1.50 -5.09 -3.57
C ILE A 170 -1.89 -3.91 -2.70
N GLY A 171 -1.05 -2.88 -2.66
CA GLY A 171 -1.38 -1.70 -1.88
C GLY A 171 -0.85 -0.40 -2.48
N SER A 172 -1.51 0.69 -2.10
CA SER A 172 -1.16 2.07 -2.47
C SER A 172 -0.84 2.90 -1.23
N SER A 173 0.28 3.66 -1.22
CA SER A 173 0.61 4.58 -0.11
C SER A 173 0.57 3.89 1.26
N ALA A 174 -0.31 4.31 2.18
CA ALA A 174 -0.53 3.65 3.46
C ALA A 174 -0.87 2.16 3.30
N GLY A 175 -1.65 1.79 2.28
CA GLY A 175 -1.93 0.39 1.94
C GLY A 175 -0.70 -0.37 1.45
N ALA A 176 0.19 0.29 0.70
CA ALA A 176 1.46 -0.31 0.28
C ALA A 176 2.42 -0.52 1.46
N ILE A 177 2.44 0.44 2.41
CA ILE A 177 3.16 0.27 3.68
C ILE A 177 2.62 -0.96 4.41
N THR A 178 1.30 -1.07 4.53
CA THR A 178 0.63 -2.19 5.20
C THR A 178 0.94 -3.53 4.52
N SER A 179 0.83 -3.60 3.18
CA SER A 179 1.13 -4.81 2.41
C SER A 179 2.58 -5.28 2.58
N LEU A 180 3.54 -4.36 2.50
CA LEU A 180 4.96 -4.67 2.76
C LEU A 180 5.21 -5.08 4.20
N GLN A 181 4.52 -4.44 5.17
CA GLN A 181 4.65 -4.76 6.59
C GLN A 181 4.11 -6.16 6.89
N CYS A 182 3.00 -6.57 6.30
CA CYS A 182 2.45 -7.92 6.46
C CYS A 182 3.49 -9.00 6.12
N ASP A 183 4.14 -8.91 4.97
CA ASP A 183 5.14 -9.89 4.59
C ASP A 183 6.41 -9.77 5.44
N PHE A 184 6.81 -8.55 5.82
CA PHE A 184 7.95 -8.33 6.72
C PHE A 184 7.74 -8.92 8.11
N GLU A 185 6.56 -8.75 8.72
CA GLU A 185 6.19 -9.35 10.01
C GLU A 185 6.15 -10.88 9.91
N ARG A 186 5.59 -11.43 8.81
CA ARG A 186 5.57 -12.86 8.53
C ARG A 186 7.01 -13.43 8.45
N CYS A 187 7.88 -12.80 7.67
CA CYS A 187 9.28 -13.25 7.52
C CYS A 187 10.07 -13.20 8.84
N ASN A 188 9.64 -12.37 9.77
CA ASN A 188 10.28 -12.20 11.06
C ASN A 188 9.57 -12.99 12.19
N ALA A 189 8.56 -13.77 11.87
CA ALA A 189 7.78 -14.59 12.80
C ALA A 189 7.41 -13.81 14.06
N THR A 190 6.90 -12.58 13.88
CA THR A 190 6.51 -11.73 15.01
C THR A 190 5.24 -12.25 15.67
N ASP A 191 4.99 -11.86 16.93
CA ASP A 191 3.78 -12.25 17.66
C ASP A 191 2.51 -11.93 16.86
N LEU A 192 2.51 -10.78 16.15
CA LEU A 192 1.40 -10.38 15.28
C LEU A 192 1.18 -11.38 14.14
N ALA A 193 2.24 -11.76 13.44
CA ALA A 193 2.15 -12.72 12.36
C ALA A 193 1.74 -14.12 12.86
N GLN A 194 2.32 -14.59 13.97
CA GLN A 194 1.99 -15.88 14.56
C GLN A 194 0.55 -15.96 15.07
N GLN A 195 -0.03 -14.83 15.48
CA GLN A 195 -1.41 -14.78 15.95
C GLN A 195 -2.44 -15.01 14.83
N TYR A 196 -2.17 -14.51 13.61
CA TYR A 196 -3.17 -14.49 12.54
C TYR A 196 -2.83 -15.37 11.34
N LEU A 197 -1.56 -15.60 11.05
CA LEU A 197 -1.15 -16.39 9.89
C LEU A 197 -0.83 -17.83 10.29
N PRO A 198 -1.27 -18.83 9.50
CA PRO A 198 -0.92 -20.23 9.76
C PRO A 198 0.60 -20.47 9.66
N ASP A 199 1.08 -21.47 10.40
CA ASP A 199 2.47 -21.91 10.31
C ASP A 199 2.82 -22.30 8.87
N GLY A 200 3.97 -21.79 8.39
CA GLY A 200 4.43 -22.05 7.03
C GLY A 200 3.71 -21.26 5.92
N PHE A 201 2.71 -20.45 6.25
CA PHE A 201 2.03 -19.62 5.26
C PHE A 201 3.01 -18.62 4.63
N ARG A 202 2.87 -18.39 3.32
CA ARG A 202 3.61 -17.38 2.55
C ARG A 202 2.66 -16.66 1.60
N TYR A 203 2.77 -15.35 1.52
CA TYR A 203 2.15 -14.62 0.42
C TYR A 203 2.82 -15.03 -0.90
N ALA A 204 2.04 -15.17 -1.95
CA ALA A 204 2.56 -15.48 -3.30
C ALA A 204 3.33 -14.29 -3.89
N GLY A 205 2.95 -13.06 -3.53
CA GLY A 205 3.63 -11.85 -3.96
C GLY A 205 3.14 -10.60 -3.25
N VAL A 206 3.92 -9.52 -3.37
CA VAL A 206 3.55 -8.17 -2.89
C VAL A 206 3.77 -7.15 -4.00
N ILE A 207 2.79 -6.27 -4.23
CA ILE A 207 2.90 -5.15 -5.19
C ILE A 207 2.63 -3.85 -4.44
N ALA A 208 3.61 -2.97 -4.42
CA ALA A 208 3.60 -1.79 -3.56
C ALA A 208 3.79 -0.49 -4.34
N PHE A 209 2.73 0.32 -4.43
CA PHE A 209 2.77 1.65 -5.02
C PHE A 209 3.10 2.70 -3.95
N SER A 210 4.31 3.26 -3.98
CA SER A 210 4.84 4.23 -3.00
C SER A 210 4.79 3.72 -1.55
N GLY A 211 5.36 2.53 -1.30
CA GLY A 211 5.38 1.87 0.00
C GLY A 211 6.69 2.01 0.76
N ALA A 212 6.66 1.66 2.04
CA ALA A 212 7.81 1.58 2.93
C ALA A 212 7.58 0.54 4.03
N ILE A 213 8.64 0.12 4.71
CA ILE A 213 8.60 -0.76 5.89
C ILE A 213 9.05 0.02 7.12
N PHE A 214 8.30 -0.05 8.21
CA PHE A 214 8.73 0.46 9.51
C PHE A 214 9.36 -0.67 10.34
N SER A 215 10.53 -0.42 10.93
CA SER A 215 11.16 -1.39 11.83
C SER A 215 12.00 -0.72 12.91
N ARG A 216 11.95 -1.28 14.12
CA ARG A 216 12.84 -0.92 15.25
C ARG A 216 14.13 -1.73 15.27
N ARG A 217 14.27 -2.75 14.40
CA ARG A 217 15.37 -3.69 14.39
C ARG A 217 16.20 -3.65 13.10
N GLY A 218 15.96 -2.62 12.26
CA GLY A 218 16.53 -2.55 10.91
C GLY A 218 15.72 -3.34 9.90
N LEU A 219 16.29 -3.54 8.71
CA LEU A 219 15.62 -4.19 7.58
C LEU A 219 16.24 -5.61 7.38
N ASP A 220 15.98 -6.49 8.34
CA ASP A 220 16.44 -7.88 8.30
C ASP A 220 15.27 -8.86 8.22
N TYR A 221 15.38 -9.84 7.33
CA TYR A 221 14.46 -10.97 7.18
C TYR A 221 15.12 -12.17 7.84
N ARG A 222 14.63 -12.61 9.01
CA ARG A 222 15.40 -13.47 9.92
C ARG A 222 15.06 -14.95 9.82
N TYR A 223 13.77 -15.26 9.62
CA TYR A 223 13.32 -16.64 9.74
C TYR A 223 12.81 -17.18 8.40
N ASP A 224 12.47 -16.29 7.46
CA ASP A 224 12.03 -16.70 6.14
C ASP A 224 12.36 -15.63 5.09
N THR A 225 12.33 -16.02 3.81
CA THR A 225 12.51 -15.11 2.68
C THR A 225 11.24 -14.33 2.38
N PRO A 226 11.35 -13.06 1.96
CA PRO A 226 10.19 -12.30 1.54
C PRO A 226 9.56 -12.86 0.26
N ALA A 227 8.27 -12.62 0.11
CA ALA A 227 7.57 -12.89 -1.13
C ALA A 227 8.18 -12.11 -2.30
N PRO A 228 8.09 -12.62 -3.55
CA PRO A 228 8.40 -11.84 -4.74
C PRO A 228 7.71 -10.48 -4.68
N THR A 229 8.49 -9.39 -4.78
CA THR A 229 7.93 -8.05 -4.55
C THR A 229 8.17 -7.10 -5.72
N PHE A 230 7.10 -6.43 -6.16
CA PHE A 230 7.16 -5.37 -7.15
C PHE A 230 6.98 -4.01 -6.48
N PHE A 231 8.00 -3.18 -6.57
CA PHE A 231 8.00 -1.82 -6.04
C PHE A 231 7.82 -0.81 -7.16
N LEU A 232 6.86 0.11 -7.04
CA LEU A 232 6.70 1.27 -7.90
C LEU A 232 6.80 2.52 -7.04
N HIS A 233 7.79 3.42 -7.30
CA HIS A 233 8.02 4.55 -6.40
C HIS A 233 8.62 5.75 -7.12
N GLY A 234 8.12 6.95 -6.81
CA GLY A 234 8.68 8.22 -7.27
C GLY A 234 9.97 8.59 -6.52
N THR A 235 11.02 8.94 -7.26
CA THR A 235 12.33 9.23 -6.63
C THR A 235 12.33 10.53 -5.80
N ALA A 236 11.35 11.43 -6.05
CA ALA A 236 11.16 12.68 -5.32
C ALA A 236 10.06 12.59 -4.23
N ASP A 237 9.52 11.40 -3.94
CA ASP A 237 8.49 11.23 -2.92
C ASP A 237 8.99 11.66 -1.54
N ARG A 238 8.28 12.64 -0.96
CA ARG A 238 8.56 13.18 0.39
C ARG A 238 7.52 12.75 1.40
N LEU A 239 6.37 12.26 0.95
CA LEU A 239 5.29 11.82 1.82
C LEU A 239 5.58 10.42 2.37
N VAL A 240 5.89 9.47 1.49
CA VAL A 240 6.47 8.18 1.85
C VAL A 240 7.92 8.17 1.38
N PRO A 241 8.90 8.06 2.28
CA PRO A 241 10.30 8.23 1.90
C PRO A 241 10.73 7.19 0.86
N TYR A 242 11.17 7.64 -0.31
CA TYR A 242 11.70 6.79 -1.36
C TYR A 242 12.92 5.95 -0.90
N ARG A 243 13.83 6.57 -0.12
CA ARG A 243 15.03 5.88 0.41
C ARG A 243 14.80 5.37 1.82
N GLN A 244 15.08 6.18 2.83
CA GLN A 244 14.86 5.85 4.24
C GLN A 244 14.95 7.07 5.13
N ILE A 245 14.21 7.03 6.24
CA ILE A 245 14.43 7.87 7.42
C ILE A 245 14.88 6.93 8.54
N LYS A 246 16.08 7.09 9.08
CA LYS A 246 16.67 6.16 10.02
C LYS A 246 17.42 6.84 11.15
N LEU A 247 17.20 6.35 12.38
CA LEU A 247 17.99 6.69 13.55
C LEU A 247 18.40 5.38 14.26
N PHE A 248 19.69 5.08 14.29
CA PHE A 248 20.22 3.78 14.72
C PHE A 248 19.57 2.64 13.90
N ASN A 249 18.91 1.69 14.57
CA ASN A 249 18.20 0.58 13.93
C ASN A 249 16.71 0.86 13.69
N ILE A 250 16.16 1.94 14.26
CA ILE A 250 14.78 2.35 14.03
C ILE A 250 14.72 3.09 12.69
N GLY A 251 13.86 2.65 11.79
CA GLY A 251 13.77 3.28 10.49
C GLY A 251 12.43 3.07 9.79
N PHE A 252 12.18 3.99 8.86
CA PHE A 252 11.15 3.90 7.86
C PHE A 252 11.86 3.74 6.52
N PHE A 253 11.81 2.53 5.97
CA PHE A 253 12.63 2.08 4.85
C PHE A 253 11.78 2.07 3.59
N GLY A 254 11.99 3.03 2.69
CA GLY A 254 11.29 3.14 1.42
C GLY A 254 11.74 2.12 0.38
N SER A 255 11.01 2.08 -0.73
CA SER A 255 11.17 1.04 -1.77
C SER A 255 12.61 0.92 -2.30
N ASP A 256 13.34 2.04 -2.49
CA ASP A 256 14.77 1.97 -2.90
C ASP A 256 15.62 1.20 -1.87
N ARG A 257 15.42 1.47 -0.59
CA ARG A 257 16.20 0.81 0.46
C ARG A 257 15.83 -0.65 0.60
N VAL A 258 14.56 -0.99 0.47
CA VAL A 258 14.07 -2.38 0.51
C VAL A 258 14.59 -3.15 -0.71
N ALA A 259 14.45 -2.61 -1.93
CA ALA A 259 14.95 -3.24 -3.15
C ALA A 259 16.47 -3.48 -3.13
N ARG A 260 17.26 -2.53 -2.58
CA ARG A 260 18.70 -2.76 -2.37
C ARG A 260 19.00 -3.88 -1.39
N ARG A 261 18.14 -4.09 -0.39
CA ARG A 261 18.26 -5.25 0.52
C ARG A 261 17.93 -6.53 -0.23
N PHE A 262 16.85 -6.54 -1.02
CA PHE A 262 16.46 -7.67 -1.85
C PHE A 262 17.57 -8.07 -2.81
N LYS A 263 18.13 -7.11 -3.55
CA LYS A 263 19.27 -7.35 -4.45
C LYS A 263 20.49 -7.94 -3.72
N LYS A 264 20.82 -7.41 -2.54
CA LYS A 264 21.97 -7.90 -1.76
C LYS A 264 21.81 -9.36 -1.31
N GLU A 265 20.59 -9.77 -0.98
CA GLU A 265 20.27 -11.11 -0.48
C GLU A 265 19.71 -12.02 -1.59
N HIS A 266 19.73 -11.56 -2.85
CA HIS A 266 19.21 -12.29 -4.01
C HIS A 266 17.73 -12.71 -3.86
N TYR A 267 16.87 -11.83 -3.30
CA TYR A 267 15.45 -12.05 -3.26
C TYR A 267 14.79 -11.59 -4.57
N THR A 268 13.80 -12.34 -5.03
CA THR A 268 13.04 -12.01 -6.24
C THR A 268 12.34 -10.67 -6.11
N HIS A 269 12.64 -9.73 -7.02
CA HIS A 269 11.99 -8.42 -7.03
C HIS A 269 12.02 -7.74 -8.39
N LYS A 270 11.06 -6.84 -8.59
CA LYS A 270 11.08 -5.79 -9.60
C LYS A 270 10.95 -4.45 -8.90
N ILE A 271 11.75 -3.45 -9.29
CA ILE A 271 11.54 -2.06 -8.90
C ILE A 271 11.47 -1.18 -10.14
N LEU A 272 10.40 -0.38 -10.24
CA LEU A 272 10.22 0.65 -11.25
C LEU A 272 10.32 2.02 -10.56
N ARG A 273 11.35 2.77 -10.93
CA ARG A 273 11.70 4.08 -10.38
C ARG A 273 11.20 5.18 -11.29
N PHE A 274 10.35 6.05 -10.79
CA PHE A 274 9.85 7.19 -11.55
C PHE A 274 10.68 8.44 -11.20
N THR A 275 11.58 8.81 -12.09
CA THR A 275 12.51 9.94 -11.87
C THR A 275 11.75 11.25 -11.75
N ASP A 276 12.06 12.03 -10.70
CA ASP A 276 11.46 13.33 -10.39
C ASP A 276 9.95 13.32 -10.18
N GLU A 277 9.37 12.16 -9.96
CA GLU A 277 7.99 12.02 -9.51
C GLU A 277 7.92 11.91 -7.99
N GLY A 278 6.89 12.54 -7.41
CA GLY A 278 6.59 12.47 -5.99
C GLY A 278 5.61 11.35 -5.66
N HIS A 279 4.70 11.63 -4.74
CA HIS A 279 3.70 10.67 -4.26
C HIS A 279 2.60 10.33 -5.29
N THR A 280 2.59 10.97 -6.44
CA THR A 280 1.70 10.68 -7.58
C THR A 280 1.75 9.21 -7.99
N VAL A 281 2.91 8.57 -7.82
CA VAL A 281 3.11 7.15 -8.17
C VAL A 281 2.18 6.22 -7.37
N ALA A 282 1.72 6.63 -6.19
CA ALA A 282 0.74 5.87 -5.41
C ALA A 282 -0.59 5.62 -6.16
N ALA A 283 -0.94 6.47 -7.14
CA ALA A 283 -2.16 6.36 -7.95
C ALA A 283 -1.95 5.75 -9.34
N ARG A 284 -0.74 5.21 -9.66
CA ARG A 284 -0.42 4.70 -10.99
C ARG A 284 -0.94 3.28 -11.29
N TYR A 285 -1.83 2.74 -10.50
CA TYR A 285 -2.32 1.36 -10.65
C TYR A 285 -3.00 1.09 -12.00
N PHE A 286 -3.68 2.07 -12.61
CA PHE A 286 -4.22 1.92 -13.97
C PHE A 286 -3.14 2.11 -15.05
N THR A 287 -2.25 3.06 -14.89
CA THR A 287 -1.19 3.35 -15.86
C THR A 287 -0.18 2.20 -15.94
N ASN A 288 0.13 1.59 -14.80
CA ASN A 288 1.05 0.46 -14.73
C ASN A 288 0.36 -0.89 -14.57
N TYR A 289 -0.90 -0.99 -14.98
CA TYR A 289 -1.70 -2.20 -14.86
C TYR A 289 -1.08 -3.40 -15.59
N SER A 290 -0.59 -3.20 -16.81
CA SER A 290 0.10 -4.23 -17.59
C SER A 290 1.40 -4.70 -16.92
N ASP A 291 2.14 -3.81 -16.25
CA ASP A 291 3.33 -4.18 -15.47
C ASP A 291 2.97 -5.07 -14.28
N VAL A 292 1.83 -4.76 -13.62
CA VAL A 292 1.30 -5.55 -12.51
C VAL A 292 0.95 -6.97 -12.99
N LEU A 293 0.16 -7.10 -14.05
CA LEU A 293 -0.21 -8.40 -14.60
C LEU A 293 1.02 -9.17 -15.09
N TRP A 294 1.94 -8.49 -15.78
CA TRP A 294 3.18 -9.12 -16.21
C TRP A 294 3.96 -9.72 -15.03
N PHE A 295 4.08 -8.98 -13.93
CA PHE A 295 4.80 -9.46 -12.74
C PHE A 295 4.08 -10.65 -12.10
N ILE A 296 2.76 -10.60 -12.00
CA ILE A 296 1.96 -11.72 -11.47
C ILE A 296 2.15 -12.97 -12.35
N ASP A 297 2.00 -12.85 -13.67
CA ASP A 297 1.99 -14.00 -14.57
C ASP A 297 3.39 -14.58 -14.81
N ASN A 298 4.43 -13.75 -14.88
CA ASN A 298 5.77 -14.20 -15.24
C ASN A 298 6.69 -14.44 -14.05
N VAL A 299 6.42 -13.81 -12.90
CA VAL A 299 7.27 -13.94 -11.70
C VAL A 299 6.56 -14.76 -10.63
N ILE A 300 5.40 -14.30 -10.17
CA ILE A 300 4.68 -14.95 -9.08
C ILE A 300 4.21 -16.34 -9.51
N SER A 301 3.44 -16.45 -10.60
CA SER A 301 2.84 -17.72 -11.05
C SER A 301 3.87 -18.74 -11.53
N THR A 302 5.03 -18.30 -12.01
CA THR A 302 6.07 -19.21 -12.48
C THR A 302 7.07 -19.62 -11.40
N GLY A 303 7.13 -18.89 -10.29
CA GLY A 303 8.15 -19.05 -9.27
C GLY A 303 9.57 -18.75 -9.74
N ARG A 304 9.74 -18.14 -10.91
CA ARG A 304 11.05 -17.82 -11.46
C ARG A 304 11.71 -16.69 -10.68
N HIS A 305 13.01 -16.83 -10.50
CA HIS A 305 13.80 -15.78 -9.87
C HIS A 305 14.08 -14.63 -10.84
N TYR A 306 13.77 -13.41 -10.40
CA TYR A 306 14.07 -12.17 -11.12
C TYR A 306 14.62 -11.10 -10.18
N GLU A 307 15.59 -10.34 -10.67
CA GLU A 307 16.11 -9.12 -10.04
C GLU A 307 16.07 -8.00 -11.10
N ILE A 308 14.95 -7.26 -11.15
CA ILE A 308 14.68 -6.24 -12.17
C ILE A 308 14.75 -4.86 -11.51
N ASP A 309 15.61 -3.98 -12.03
CA ASP A 309 15.74 -2.58 -11.60
C ASP A 309 15.62 -1.66 -12.82
N GLU A 310 14.46 -1.02 -12.94
CA GLU A 310 14.11 -0.17 -14.07
C GLU A 310 13.89 1.27 -13.60
N THR A 311 14.25 2.22 -14.48
CA THR A 311 14.04 3.65 -14.24
C THR A 311 13.27 4.23 -15.40
N PHE A 312 12.15 4.87 -15.09
CA PHE A 312 11.32 5.60 -16.03
C PHE A 312 11.50 7.10 -15.82
N TYR A 313 11.62 7.84 -16.92
CA TYR A 313 11.71 9.30 -16.92
C TYR A 313 10.87 9.86 -18.05
N ASP A 314 9.90 10.70 -17.70
CA ASP A 314 9.07 11.45 -18.64
C ASP A 314 9.15 12.95 -18.29
N PRO A 315 9.97 13.73 -19.03
CA PRO A 315 10.11 15.16 -18.78
C PRO A 315 8.84 15.96 -19.15
N GLU A 316 7.99 15.43 -20.03
CA GLU A 316 6.80 16.10 -20.55
C GLU A 316 5.53 15.77 -19.74
N ARG A 317 5.61 14.89 -18.73
CA ARG A 317 4.46 14.52 -17.94
C ARG A 317 3.81 15.72 -17.23
N PRO A 318 2.48 15.76 -17.12
CA PRO A 318 1.80 16.76 -16.31
C PRO A 318 2.25 16.68 -14.84
N ARG A 319 2.55 17.82 -14.25
CA ARG A 319 2.86 17.90 -12.81
C ARG A 319 1.58 17.83 -11.99
N SER A 320 1.63 17.07 -10.90
CA SER A 320 0.54 16.92 -9.94
C SER A 320 0.89 17.64 -8.62
N PRO A 321 -0.09 18.16 -7.88
CA PRO A 321 0.12 18.62 -6.51
C PRO A 321 0.80 17.58 -5.60
N TRP A 322 0.53 16.31 -5.85
CA TRP A 322 1.11 15.17 -5.12
C TRP A 322 2.62 14.96 -5.38
N ASP A 323 3.19 15.57 -6.42
CA ASP A 323 4.63 15.55 -6.65
C ASP A 323 5.41 16.30 -5.58
N ASN A 324 4.79 17.29 -4.94
CA ASN A 324 5.38 18.10 -3.88
C ASN A 324 4.75 17.86 -2.50
N ALA A 325 3.85 16.90 -2.41
CA ALA A 325 3.22 16.56 -1.13
C ALA A 325 4.26 16.09 -0.11
N ASP A 326 4.12 16.55 1.11
CA ASP A 326 4.94 16.17 2.25
C ASP A 326 4.06 15.87 3.49
N PRO A 327 4.62 15.31 4.58
CA PRO A 327 3.83 14.99 5.77
C PRO A 327 3.10 16.22 6.37
N ASN A 328 3.64 17.43 6.25
CA ASN A 328 2.98 18.63 6.78
C ASN A 328 1.73 18.99 5.96
N SER A 329 1.68 18.63 4.67
CA SER A 329 0.49 18.87 3.84
C SER A 329 -0.63 17.88 4.14
N LEU A 330 -0.31 16.68 4.61
CA LEU A 330 -1.28 15.61 4.90
C LEU A 330 -1.79 15.62 6.34
N TYR A 331 -0.91 15.94 7.31
CA TYR A 331 -1.18 15.79 8.76
C TYR A 331 -1.38 17.14 9.47
N LYS A 332 -2.05 18.09 8.82
CA LYS A 332 -2.40 19.41 9.39
C LYS A 332 -3.61 19.34 10.29
#